data_73c28de781941f9d674cb3a5db9fb2db
#
_entry.id   73c28de781941f9d674cb3a5db9fb2db
#
_cell.length_a   1.000
_cell.length_b   1.000
_cell.length_c   1.000
_cell.angle_alpha   90.00
_cell.angle_beta   90.00
_cell.angle_gamma   90.00
#
_symmetry.space_group_name_H-M   'P 1'
#
loop_
_entity.id
_entity.type
_entity.pdbx_description
1 polymer ?
#
loop_
_entity_poly.entity_id
_entity_poly.type
_entity_poly.pdbx_seq_one_letter_code
_entity_poly.pdbx_strand_id
1 'polypeptide(L)'
;MDADAEPTLPKPSTTAFPSNGQLLAEETEELLTASLAAMRANLQKTPAWSLAPPPTDDFLLMFLRTEVFSPSAAADRYRKFWKMKVFLCGEEKAPFPIKAEDAEAALKTEYIQLVPGSKDVEGRQVVLMKPGNMNTKLDKKLRALAVWYVLLAGLEDVETQRRGFCFLVDPKTVTIRQMDSKYMKLAMESLQGALPLRIGSINICYPPTFFRLVWAIINPFLHARVKKRVRVIPGTDVQVQDALGYIVTPENLPTPMGQKTLDFSGWLEERTGN
;
A
#
# COMPACT_ATOMS: atom_id res chain seq x y z
N MET A 1 34.79 15.52 29.66
CA MET A 1 34.73 15.02 28.30
C MET A 1 33.35 14.38 28.15
N ASP A 2 32.39 15.17 27.71
CA ASP A 2 31.00 14.70 27.49
C ASP A 2 30.95 13.88 26.21
N ALA A 3 31.03 12.55 26.37
CA ALA A 3 31.12 11.59 25.25
C ALA A 3 29.78 10.91 24.92
N ASP A 4 28.64 11.45 25.38
CA ASP A 4 27.32 10.81 25.22
C ASP A 4 26.24 11.74 24.61
N ALA A 5 26.61 12.71 23.80
CA ALA A 5 25.62 13.38 22.97
C ALA A 5 25.23 12.45 21.81
N GLU A 6 24.06 11.80 21.87
CA GLU A 6 23.49 11.12 20.72
C GLU A 6 23.49 12.09 19.52
N PRO A 7 24.04 11.70 18.36
CA PRO A 7 24.05 12.58 17.20
C PRO A 7 22.61 12.98 16.86
N THR A 8 22.34 14.28 16.94
CA THR A 8 21.02 14.81 16.56
C THR A 8 20.81 14.52 15.07
N LEU A 9 19.83 13.68 14.78
CA LEU A 9 19.46 13.35 13.40
C LEU A 9 19.00 14.62 12.66
N PRO A 10 19.42 14.82 11.40
CA PRO A 10 18.93 15.91 10.59
C PRO A 10 17.41 15.79 10.43
N LYS A 11 16.70 16.89 10.65
CA LYS A 11 15.25 16.93 10.41
C LYS A 11 15.01 17.08 8.92
N PRO A 12 14.14 16.25 8.31
CA PRO A 12 13.84 16.38 6.89
C PRO A 12 13.14 17.72 6.60
N SER A 13 13.61 18.43 5.58
CA SER A 13 12.81 19.46 4.92
C SER A 13 11.60 18.77 4.28
N THR A 14 10.39 19.28 4.51
CA THR A 14 9.17 18.62 4.03
C THR A 14 8.23 19.60 3.35
N THR A 15 7.59 19.13 2.28
CA THR A 15 6.44 19.79 1.63
C THR A 15 5.18 18.97 1.87
N ALA A 16 4.04 19.63 2.00
CA ALA A 16 2.76 18.96 2.17
C ALA A 16 2.03 18.81 0.84
N PHE A 17 1.45 17.65 0.58
CA PHE A 17 0.55 17.46 -0.55
C PHE A 17 -0.72 18.29 -0.36
N PRO A 18 -1.15 19.07 -1.38
CA PRO A 18 -2.33 19.94 -1.28
C PRO A 18 -3.62 19.17 -0.94
N SER A 19 -3.78 17.96 -1.45
CA SER A 19 -5.04 17.20 -1.30
C SER A 19 -5.30 16.69 0.11
N ASN A 20 -4.25 16.44 0.91
CA ASN A 20 -4.42 15.74 2.20
C ASN A 20 -3.40 16.11 3.29
N GLY A 21 -2.49 17.04 3.02
CA GLY A 21 -1.45 17.45 3.96
C GLY A 21 -0.39 16.39 4.27
N GLN A 22 -0.32 15.31 3.49
CA GLN A 22 0.71 14.28 3.64
C GLN A 22 2.08 14.88 3.33
N LEU A 23 3.06 14.68 4.23
CA LEU A 23 4.39 15.26 4.08
C LEU A 23 5.23 14.46 3.07
N LEU A 24 5.92 15.16 2.21
CA LEU A 24 6.96 14.64 1.32
C LEU A 24 8.30 15.20 1.81
N ALA A 25 9.23 14.31 2.17
CA ALA A 25 10.57 14.72 2.58
C ALA A 25 11.47 14.98 1.37
N GLU A 26 12.30 15.99 1.46
CA GLU A 26 13.43 16.21 0.56
C GLU A 26 14.55 15.24 0.94
N GLU A 27 14.99 14.41 -0.01
CA GLU A 27 16.00 13.38 0.21
C GLU A 27 17.40 13.94 -0.09
N THR A 28 18.08 14.44 0.95
CA THR A 28 19.49 14.80 0.87
C THR A 28 20.38 13.61 1.23
N GLU A 29 21.60 13.58 0.73
CA GLU A 29 22.56 12.51 1.02
C GLU A 29 22.82 12.38 2.55
N GLU A 30 22.91 13.51 3.24
CA GLU A 30 23.07 13.55 4.69
C GLU A 30 21.87 12.91 5.41
N LEU A 31 20.63 13.26 5.01
CA LEU A 31 19.42 12.68 5.60
C LEU A 31 19.35 11.16 5.37
N LEU A 32 19.66 10.72 4.13
CA LEU A 32 19.63 9.30 3.77
C LEU A 32 20.64 8.51 4.62
N THR A 33 21.89 8.96 4.66
CA THR A 33 22.98 8.29 5.37
C THR A 33 22.72 8.23 6.88
N ALA A 34 22.37 9.36 7.50
CA ALA A 34 22.12 9.44 8.93
C ALA A 34 20.90 8.60 9.36
N SER A 35 19.81 8.65 8.57
CA SER A 35 18.60 7.89 8.88
C SER A 35 18.79 6.39 8.72
N LEU A 36 19.53 5.93 7.68
CA LEU A 36 19.90 4.53 7.51
C LEU A 36 20.73 4.01 8.68
N ALA A 37 21.77 4.74 9.07
CA ALA A 37 22.62 4.39 10.21
C ALA A 37 21.80 4.25 11.51
N ALA A 38 20.94 5.24 11.79
CA ALA A 38 20.10 5.25 12.98
C ALA A 38 19.05 4.11 12.96
N MET A 39 18.44 3.81 11.79
CA MET A 39 17.50 2.70 11.66
C MET A 39 18.22 1.35 11.88
N ARG A 40 19.42 1.16 11.32
CA ARG A 40 20.24 -0.04 11.54
C ARG A 40 20.56 -0.21 13.02
N ALA A 41 20.97 0.84 13.72
CA ALA A 41 21.23 0.82 15.16
C ALA A 41 19.97 0.43 15.97
N ASN A 42 18.78 0.93 15.59
CA ASN A 42 17.52 0.52 16.20
C ASN A 42 17.20 -0.98 15.96
N LEU A 43 17.50 -1.51 14.79
CA LEU A 43 17.28 -2.92 14.46
C LEU A 43 18.28 -3.84 15.17
N GLN A 44 19.52 -3.39 15.42
CA GLN A 44 20.50 -4.12 16.22
C GLN A 44 20.07 -4.26 17.67
N LYS A 45 19.57 -3.16 18.29
CA LYS A 45 19.07 -3.17 19.68
C LYS A 45 17.86 -4.12 19.84
N THR A 46 16.98 -4.14 18.87
CA THR A 46 15.78 -4.99 18.88
C THR A 46 15.56 -5.58 17.49
N PRO A 47 16.05 -6.79 17.23
CA PRO A 47 15.89 -7.45 15.94
C PRO A 47 14.43 -7.70 15.56
N ALA A 48 14.16 -7.77 14.26
CA ALA A 48 12.81 -8.01 13.74
C ALA A 48 12.43 -9.50 13.84
N TRP A 49 13.18 -10.32 13.12
CA TRP A 49 13.00 -11.77 13.03
C TRP A 49 14.35 -12.41 12.75
N SER A 50 14.68 -13.47 13.48
CA SER A 50 16.02 -14.07 13.48
C SER A 50 16.47 -14.61 12.13
N LEU A 51 15.54 -15.03 11.27
CA LEU A 51 15.82 -15.57 9.93
C LEU A 51 15.61 -14.53 8.81
N ALA A 52 15.35 -13.26 9.16
CA ALA A 52 15.28 -12.20 8.16
C ALA A 52 16.64 -12.01 7.47
N PRO A 53 16.70 -11.96 6.13
CA PRO A 53 17.95 -11.69 5.44
C PRO A 53 18.47 -10.29 5.81
N PRO A 54 19.80 -10.07 5.77
CA PRO A 54 20.37 -8.75 5.98
C PRO A 54 19.73 -7.75 5.03
N PRO A 55 19.15 -6.64 5.54
CA PRO A 55 18.44 -5.69 4.67
C PRO A 55 19.43 -4.86 3.85
N THR A 56 19.11 -4.64 2.58
CA THR A 56 19.78 -3.65 1.74
C THR A 56 19.35 -2.24 2.14
N ASP A 57 20.14 -1.22 1.76
CA ASP A 57 19.77 0.17 2.00
C ASP A 57 18.48 0.54 1.29
N ASP A 58 18.29 0.12 0.03
CA ASP A 58 17.07 0.37 -0.73
C ASP A 58 15.83 -0.19 -0.02
N PHE A 59 15.94 -1.39 0.55
CA PHE A 59 14.83 -1.98 1.29
C PHE A 59 14.53 -1.22 2.58
N LEU A 60 15.54 -0.75 3.32
CA LEU A 60 15.34 0.08 4.51
C LEU A 60 14.77 1.46 4.15
N LEU A 61 15.18 2.04 3.02
CA LEU A 61 14.67 3.33 2.54
C LEU A 61 13.17 3.30 2.28
N MET A 62 12.58 2.18 1.83
CA MET A 62 11.13 2.05 1.69
C MET A 62 10.40 2.35 3.01
N PHE A 63 10.92 1.86 4.13
CA PHE A 63 10.35 2.09 5.45
C PHE A 63 10.60 3.52 5.95
N LEU A 64 11.80 4.05 5.72
CA LEU A 64 12.14 5.42 6.08
C LEU A 64 11.28 6.44 5.32
N ARG A 65 11.10 6.26 4.00
CA ARG A 65 10.19 7.08 3.18
C ARG A 65 8.76 7.04 3.68
N THR A 66 8.29 5.86 4.06
CA THR A 66 6.93 5.67 4.61
C THR A 66 6.71 6.45 5.90
N GLU A 67 7.70 6.46 6.78
CA GLU A 67 7.67 7.13 8.10
C GLU A 67 8.36 8.51 8.10
N VAL A 68 8.48 9.13 6.91
CA VAL A 68 9.02 10.48 6.74
C VAL A 68 10.38 10.63 7.43
N PHE A 69 11.26 9.66 7.21
CA PHE A 69 12.61 9.59 7.79
C PHE A 69 12.65 9.62 9.33
N SER A 70 11.66 9.01 9.99
CA SER A 70 11.73 8.70 11.42
C SER A 70 12.31 7.28 11.61
N PRO A 71 13.60 7.13 12.02
CA PRO A 71 14.26 5.81 12.07
C PRO A 71 13.60 4.84 13.06
N SER A 72 13.11 5.34 14.19
CA SER A 72 12.41 4.51 15.17
C SER A 72 11.09 3.96 14.63
N ALA A 73 10.25 4.83 14.04
CA ALA A 73 8.98 4.42 13.45
C ALA A 73 9.20 3.47 12.25
N ALA A 74 10.23 3.72 11.44
CA ALA A 74 10.62 2.87 10.32
C ALA A 74 11.06 1.47 10.79
N ALA A 75 11.88 1.40 11.85
CA ALA A 75 12.29 0.13 12.44
C ALA A 75 11.11 -0.65 13.03
N ASP A 76 10.14 0.03 13.67
CA ASP A 76 8.92 -0.60 14.18
C ASP A 76 8.05 -1.16 13.06
N ARG A 77 7.90 -0.41 11.95
CA ARG A 77 7.20 -0.89 10.76
C ARG A 77 7.90 -2.09 10.13
N TYR A 78 9.23 -2.05 10.03
CA TYR A 78 10.05 -3.16 9.52
C TYR A 78 9.84 -4.45 10.34
N ARG A 79 9.78 -4.35 11.67
CA ARG A 79 9.46 -5.50 12.54
C ARG A 79 8.06 -6.05 12.27
N LYS A 80 7.07 -5.16 12.12
CA LYS A 80 5.69 -5.54 11.78
C LYS A 80 5.59 -6.18 10.39
N PHE A 81 6.38 -5.69 9.43
CA PHE A 81 6.47 -6.28 8.09
C PHE A 81 6.90 -7.74 8.17
N TRP A 82 8.01 -8.05 8.84
CA TRP A 82 8.49 -9.41 8.97
C TRP A 82 7.51 -10.30 9.74
N LYS A 83 6.96 -9.82 10.85
CA LYS A 83 5.94 -10.55 11.60
C LYS A 83 4.74 -10.91 10.72
N MET A 84 4.26 -9.97 9.93
CA MET A 84 3.12 -10.20 9.03
C MET A 84 3.52 -11.11 7.86
N LYS A 85 4.69 -10.95 7.28
CA LYS A 85 5.18 -11.78 6.20
C LYS A 85 5.33 -13.24 6.61
N VAL A 86 5.90 -13.50 7.78
CA VAL A 86 5.96 -14.85 8.37
C VAL A 86 4.56 -15.42 8.59
N PHE A 87 3.63 -14.63 9.12
CA PHE A 87 2.24 -15.07 9.29
C PHE A 87 1.57 -15.44 7.96
N LEU A 88 1.83 -14.69 6.89
CA LEU A 88 1.22 -14.92 5.58
C LEU A 88 1.87 -16.08 4.82
N CYS A 89 3.20 -16.11 4.76
CA CYS A 89 3.97 -17.04 3.92
C CYS A 89 4.43 -18.31 4.65
N GLY A 90 4.47 -18.29 6.00
CA GLY A 90 5.20 -19.27 6.80
C GLY A 90 6.69 -18.97 6.90
N GLU A 91 7.37 -19.55 7.88
CA GLU A 91 8.79 -19.29 8.17
C GLU A 91 9.71 -19.68 7.02
N GLU A 92 9.42 -20.78 6.34
CA GLU A 92 10.22 -21.30 5.23
C GLU A 92 10.27 -20.37 4.02
N LYS A 93 9.13 -19.76 3.68
CA LYS A 93 8.99 -18.88 2.51
C LYS A 93 9.26 -17.39 2.81
N ALA A 94 9.10 -16.98 4.05
CA ALA A 94 9.21 -15.57 4.42
C ALA A 94 10.56 -14.92 4.08
N PRO A 95 11.73 -15.60 4.09
CA PRO A 95 13.01 -14.99 3.69
C PRO A 95 13.07 -14.57 2.22
N PHE A 96 12.29 -15.22 1.36
CA PHE A 96 12.32 -15.02 -0.09
C PHE A 96 11.32 -13.94 -0.54
N PRO A 97 11.52 -13.29 -1.69
CA PRO A 97 10.52 -12.41 -2.29
C PRO A 97 9.19 -13.14 -2.49
N ILE A 98 8.09 -12.43 -2.30
CA ILE A 98 6.76 -12.94 -2.66
C ILE A 98 6.67 -12.96 -4.18
N LYS A 99 6.38 -14.11 -4.76
CA LYS A 99 6.21 -14.29 -6.19
C LYS A 99 4.73 -14.29 -6.57
N ALA A 100 4.45 -14.07 -7.85
CA ALA A 100 3.07 -14.11 -8.37
C ALA A 100 2.42 -15.48 -8.13
N GLU A 101 3.19 -16.56 -8.29
CA GLU A 101 2.73 -17.94 -8.11
C GLU A 101 2.27 -18.22 -6.67
N ASP A 102 2.86 -17.53 -5.68
CA ASP A 102 2.45 -17.68 -4.27
C ASP A 102 1.02 -17.20 -4.01
N ALA A 103 0.47 -16.37 -4.91
CA ALA A 103 -0.88 -15.80 -4.80
C ALA A 103 -1.70 -15.92 -6.09
N GLU A 104 -1.30 -16.76 -7.04
CA GLU A 104 -1.84 -16.84 -8.39
C GLU A 104 -3.38 -16.97 -8.42
N ALA A 105 -3.95 -17.90 -7.67
CA ALA A 105 -5.40 -18.12 -7.64
C ALA A 105 -6.17 -16.87 -7.15
N ALA A 106 -5.58 -16.04 -6.29
CA ALA A 106 -6.19 -14.81 -5.84
C ALA A 106 -5.92 -13.66 -6.84
N LEU A 107 -4.75 -13.60 -7.47
CA LEU A 107 -4.42 -12.61 -8.51
C LEU A 107 -5.30 -12.77 -9.73
N LYS A 108 -5.56 -14.01 -10.19
CA LYS A 108 -6.47 -14.31 -11.32
C LYS A 108 -7.91 -13.83 -11.08
N THR A 109 -8.31 -13.51 -9.88
CA THR A 109 -9.64 -12.90 -9.63
C THR A 109 -9.70 -11.42 -9.99
N GLU A 110 -8.56 -10.78 -10.20
CA GLU A 110 -8.43 -9.35 -10.54
C GLU A 110 -9.12 -8.40 -9.54
N TYR A 111 -9.28 -8.83 -8.29
CA TYR A 111 -9.92 -7.96 -7.29
C TYR A 111 -9.01 -6.81 -6.80
N ILE A 112 -7.70 -6.92 -7.04
CA ILE A 112 -6.73 -5.84 -6.89
C ILE A 112 -5.78 -5.84 -8.07
N GLN A 113 -5.54 -4.68 -8.64
CA GLN A 113 -4.75 -4.52 -9.86
C GLN A 113 -3.88 -3.28 -9.75
N LEU A 114 -2.59 -3.41 -10.02
CA LEU A 114 -1.76 -2.25 -10.30
C LEU A 114 -2.19 -1.68 -11.66
N VAL A 115 -2.23 -0.36 -11.79
CA VAL A 115 -2.48 0.29 -13.09
C VAL A 115 -1.14 0.85 -13.59
N PRO A 116 -0.37 0.07 -14.38
CA PRO A 116 0.99 0.44 -14.75
C PRO A 116 1.04 1.78 -15.48
N GLY A 117 2.02 2.64 -15.10
CA GLY A 117 2.20 3.96 -15.70
C GLY A 117 1.10 4.97 -15.39
N SER A 118 0.08 4.63 -14.59
CA SER A 118 -0.96 5.58 -14.18
C SER A 118 -0.62 6.23 -12.85
N LYS A 119 -0.64 7.55 -12.84
CA LYS A 119 -0.41 8.37 -11.65
C LYS A 119 -1.60 9.31 -11.43
N ASP A 120 -1.88 9.64 -10.18
CA ASP A 120 -2.80 10.73 -9.87
C ASP A 120 -2.13 12.10 -10.08
N VAL A 121 -2.90 13.18 -9.93
CA VAL A 121 -2.40 14.56 -10.13
C VAL A 121 -1.26 14.95 -9.18
N GLU A 122 -1.02 14.22 -8.12
CA GLU A 122 0.09 14.39 -7.19
C GLU A 122 1.21 13.35 -7.41
N GLY A 123 1.16 12.59 -8.50
CA GLY A 123 2.17 11.61 -8.90
C GLY A 123 2.12 10.29 -8.13
N ARG A 124 1.01 9.96 -7.46
CA ARG A 124 0.84 8.69 -6.74
C ARG A 124 0.43 7.58 -7.68
N GLN A 125 0.96 6.39 -7.47
CA GLN A 125 0.61 5.22 -8.27
C GLN A 125 -0.87 4.83 -8.10
N VAL A 126 -1.57 4.67 -9.20
CA VAL A 126 -2.98 4.23 -9.19
C VAL A 126 -3.06 2.72 -8.99
N VAL A 127 -3.94 2.31 -8.07
CA VAL A 127 -4.33 0.91 -7.82
C VAL A 127 -5.84 0.80 -7.91
N LEU A 128 -6.32 -0.13 -8.73
CA LEU A 128 -7.73 -0.45 -8.87
C LEU A 128 -8.10 -1.63 -7.97
N MET A 129 -9.16 -1.48 -7.19
CA MET A 129 -9.72 -2.56 -6.38
C MET A 129 -11.17 -2.81 -6.79
N LYS A 130 -11.48 -4.06 -7.11
CA LYS A 130 -12.84 -4.56 -7.43
C LYS A 130 -13.25 -5.61 -6.39
N PRO A 131 -13.71 -5.21 -5.19
CA PRO A 131 -14.01 -6.15 -4.10
C PRO A 131 -15.01 -7.26 -4.47
N GLY A 132 -15.92 -6.98 -5.42
CA GLY A 132 -16.88 -7.96 -5.92
C GLY A 132 -16.26 -9.14 -6.67
N ASN A 133 -15.04 -8.96 -7.20
CA ASN A 133 -14.31 -10.03 -7.90
C ASN A 133 -13.60 -10.97 -6.91
N MET A 134 -13.50 -10.59 -5.64
CA MET A 134 -12.78 -11.40 -4.65
C MET A 134 -13.46 -12.74 -4.41
N ASN A 135 -12.71 -13.83 -4.63
CA ASN A 135 -13.18 -15.17 -4.30
C ASN A 135 -13.02 -15.45 -2.80
N THR A 136 -14.11 -15.36 -2.06
CA THR A 136 -14.13 -15.55 -0.60
C THR A 136 -13.94 -17.01 -0.16
N LYS A 137 -13.97 -17.98 -1.08
CA LYS A 137 -13.66 -19.39 -0.80
C LYS A 137 -12.14 -19.63 -0.68
N LEU A 138 -11.32 -18.74 -1.24
CA LEU A 138 -9.88 -18.79 -1.08
C LEU A 138 -9.49 -18.43 0.35
N ASP A 139 -8.41 -19.03 0.83
CA ASP A 139 -7.87 -18.71 2.15
C ASP A 139 -7.57 -17.22 2.28
N LYS A 140 -7.85 -16.65 3.45
CA LYS A 140 -7.67 -15.21 3.71
C LYS A 140 -6.21 -14.76 3.62
N LYS A 141 -5.24 -15.65 3.93
CA LYS A 141 -3.82 -15.33 3.79
C LYS A 141 -3.43 -15.25 2.31
N LEU A 142 -3.96 -16.16 1.48
CA LEU A 142 -3.73 -16.14 0.05
C LEU A 142 -4.28 -14.85 -0.58
N ARG A 143 -5.48 -14.43 -0.19
CA ARG A 143 -6.05 -13.15 -0.62
C ARG A 143 -5.19 -11.96 -0.16
N ALA A 144 -4.69 -11.98 1.08
CA ALA A 144 -3.80 -10.94 1.58
C ALA A 144 -2.45 -10.94 0.85
N LEU A 145 -1.90 -12.11 0.48
CA LEU A 145 -0.67 -12.22 -0.32
C LEU A 145 -0.82 -11.58 -1.70
N ALA A 146 -1.98 -11.72 -2.35
CA ALA A 146 -2.23 -11.03 -3.62
C ALA A 146 -2.17 -9.50 -3.47
N VAL A 147 -2.74 -8.95 -2.38
CA VAL A 147 -2.61 -7.53 -2.05
C VAL A 147 -1.15 -7.14 -1.83
N TRP A 148 -0.41 -7.94 -1.08
CA TRP A 148 1.01 -7.69 -0.82
C TRP A 148 1.82 -7.69 -2.09
N TYR A 149 1.64 -8.71 -2.95
CA TYR A 149 2.34 -8.82 -4.22
C TYR A 149 2.13 -7.58 -5.10
N VAL A 150 0.88 -7.19 -5.34
CA VAL A 150 0.55 -6.04 -6.19
C VAL A 150 1.12 -4.74 -5.64
N LEU A 151 1.04 -4.53 -4.33
CA LEU A 151 1.55 -3.30 -3.71
C LEU A 151 3.08 -3.27 -3.63
N LEU A 152 3.74 -4.41 -3.37
CA LEU A 152 5.19 -4.50 -3.41
C LEU A 152 5.72 -4.29 -4.83
N ALA A 153 5.04 -4.81 -5.86
CA ALA A 153 5.37 -4.52 -7.24
C ALA A 153 5.27 -3.02 -7.57
N GLY A 154 4.26 -2.33 -7.05
CA GLY A 154 4.16 -0.87 -7.20
C GLY A 154 5.26 -0.11 -6.46
N LEU A 155 5.81 -0.66 -5.38
CA LEU A 155 6.91 -0.09 -4.60
C LEU A 155 8.30 -0.31 -5.22
N GLU A 156 8.41 -1.03 -6.34
CA GLU A 156 9.64 -1.09 -7.14
C GLU A 156 10.00 0.31 -7.71
N ASP A 157 9.00 1.16 -7.92
CA ASP A 157 9.18 2.56 -8.31
C ASP A 157 9.45 3.46 -7.09
N VAL A 158 10.61 4.11 -7.06
CA VAL A 158 11.04 5.00 -5.97
C VAL A 158 10.06 6.17 -5.77
N GLU A 159 9.50 6.72 -6.85
CA GLU A 159 8.50 7.80 -6.73
C GLU A 159 7.21 7.30 -6.05
N THR A 160 6.83 6.05 -6.29
CA THR A 160 5.72 5.42 -5.56
C THR A 160 6.03 5.25 -4.07
N GLN A 161 7.27 4.89 -3.70
CA GLN A 161 7.67 4.84 -2.29
C GLN A 161 7.55 6.22 -1.62
N ARG A 162 7.94 7.28 -2.32
CA ARG A 162 7.93 8.68 -1.85
C ARG A 162 6.51 9.25 -1.76
N ARG A 163 5.71 9.08 -2.81
CA ARG A 163 4.38 9.71 -2.96
C ARG A 163 3.24 8.83 -2.48
N GLY A 164 3.37 7.53 -2.63
CA GLY A 164 2.37 6.54 -2.20
C GLY A 164 1.39 6.15 -3.29
N PHE A 165 0.24 5.66 -2.87
CA PHE A 165 -0.80 5.09 -3.72
C PHE A 165 -2.09 5.91 -3.69
N CYS A 166 -2.74 6.00 -4.85
CA CYS A 166 -4.12 6.41 -5.03
C CYS A 166 -4.96 5.16 -5.28
N PHE A 167 -5.82 4.79 -4.35
CA PHE A 167 -6.71 3.65 -4.48
C PHE A 167 -8.03 4.07 -5.11
N LEU A 168 -8.40 3.43 -6.21
CA LEU A 168 -9.73 3.46 -6.81
C LEU A 168 -10.46 2.19 -6.42
N VAL A 169 -11.55 2.29 -5.69
CA VAL A 169 -12.32 1.13 -5.22
C VAL A 169 -13.65 1.10 -5.93
N ASP A 170 -13.90 0.06 -6.73
CA ASP A 170 -15.16 -0.19 -7.41
C ASP A 170 -15.92 -1.34 -6.75
N PRO A 171 -16.83 -1.07 -5.83
CA PRO A 171 -17.63 -2.10 -5.16
C PRO A 171 -18.96 -2.42 -5.88
N LYS A 172 -19.16 -2.05 -7.15
CA LYS A 172 -20.45 -2.24 -7.87
C LYS A 172 -21.04 -3.66 -7.73
N THR A 173 -20.18 -4.68 -7.82
CA THR A 173 -20.61 -6.09 -7.82
C THR A 173 -20.46 -6.77 -6.47
N VAL A 174 -20.06 -6.02 -5.43
CA VAL A 174 -19.87 -6.60 -4.08
C VAL A 174 -21.22 -6.99 -3.47
N THR A 175 -21.23 -8.09 -2.74
CA THR A 175 -22.40 -8.57 -1.99
C THR A 175 -22.12 -8.61 -0.50
N ILE A 176 -23.15 -8.57 0.33
CA ILE A 176 -23.02 -8.68 1.80
C ILE A 176 -22.33 -9.99 2.20
N ARG A 177 -22.53 -11.06 1.43
CA ARG A 177 -21.91 -12.38 1.70
C ARG A 177 -20.38 -12.36 1.53
N GLN A 178 -19.84 -11.37 0.80
CA GLN A 178 -18.39 -11.20 0.64
C GLN A 178 -17.76 -10.37 1.77
N MET A 179 -18.56 -9.86 2.71
CA MET A 179 -18.09 -9.10 3.87
C MET A 179 -17.50 -10.04 4.93
N ASP A 180 -16.22 -10.33 4.79
CA ASP A 180 -15.43 -11.13 5.73
C ASP A 180 -14.66 -10.19 6.67
N SER A 181 -15.21 -9.97 7.88
CA SER A 181 -14.62 -9.07 8.87
C SER A 181 -13.21 -9.51 9.31
N LYS A 182 -12.93 -10.82 9.31
CA LYS A 182 -11.61 -11.36 9.67
C LYS A 182 -10.58 -11.03 8.58
N TYR A 183 -10.98 -11.16 7.30
CA TYR A 183 -10.15 -10.75 6.19
C TYR A 183 -9.94 -9.24 6.17
N MET A 184 -11.02 -8.45 6.37
CA MET A 184 -10.94 -6.99 6.39
C MET A 184 -9.96 -6.49 7.46
N LYS A 185 -10.02 -7.07 8.67
CA LYS A 185 -9.06 -6.77 9.74
C LYS A 185 -7.63 -7.08 9.30
N LEU A 186 -7.36 -8.28 8.77
CA LEU A 186 -6.05 -8.69 8.29
C LEU A 186 -5.53 -7.75 7.18
N ALA A 187 -6.37 -7.42 6.21
CA ALA A 187 -6.01 -6.51 5.13
C ALA A 187 -5.67 -5.11 5.64
N MET A 188 -6.47 -4.56 6.56
CA MET A 188 -6.23 -3.23 7.11
C MET A 188 -4.98 -3.17 8.00
N GLU A 189 -4.73 -4.17 8.82
CA GLU A 189 -3.51 -4.28 9.62
C GLU A 189 -2.27 -4.37 8.73
N SER A 190 -2.35 -5.12 7.63
CA SER A 190 -1.29 -5.23 6.63
C SER A 190 -0.99 -3.90 5.97
N LEU A 191 -2.02 -3.22 5.44
CA LEU A 191 -1.87 -1.98 4.68
C LEU A 191 -1.41 -0.81 5.54
N GLN A 192 -1.93 -0.68 6.75
CA GLN A 192 -1.69 0.49 7.59
C GLN A 192 -0.49 0.34 8.53
N GLY A 193 -0.09 -0.90 8.83
CA GLY A 193 0.91 -1.16 9.87
C GLY A 193 2.16 -1.89 9.42
N ALA A 194 2.05 -2.80 8.44
CA ALA A 194 3.13 -3.71 8.06
C ALA A 194 3.82 -3.31 6.75
N LEU A 195 3.06 -3.12 5.66
CA LEU A 195 3.65 -2.76 4.38
C LEU A 195 4.32 -1.37 4.43
N PRO A 196 5.49 -1.22 3.79
CA PRO A 196 6.19 0.07 3.70
C PRO A 196 5.57 0.95 2.61
N LEU A 197 4.29 1.26 2.74
CA LEU A 197 3.54 2.05 1.77
C LEU A 197 2.85 3.26 2.40
N ARG A 198 2.62 4.25 1.56
CA ARG A 198 1.89 5.47 1.89
C ARG A 198 0.54 5.46 1.19
N ILE A 199 -0.53 5.54 1.95
CA ILE A 199 -1.89 5.67 1.40
C ILE A 199 -2.14 7.16 1.15
N GLY A 200 -2.16 7.58 -0.11
CA GLY A 200 -2.43 8.96 -0.49
C GLY A 200 -3.91 9.29 -0.49
N SER A 201 -4.71 8.50 -1.20
CA SER A 201 -6.16 8.61 -1.23
C SER A 201 -6.82 7.25 -1.40
N ILE A 202 -8.08 7.14 -0.92
CA ILE A 202 -8.96 5.99 -1.15
C ILE A 202 -10.27 6.54 -1.69
N ASN A 203 -10.54 6.29 -2.95
CA ASN A 203 -11.71 6.81 -3.65
C ASN A 203 -12.68 5.66 -3.88
N ILE A 204 -13.76 5.61 -3.10
CA ILE A 204 -14.80 4.57 -3.18
C ILE A 204 -15.84 5.04 -4.17
N CYS A 205 -15.79 4.48 -5.37
CA CYS A 205 -16.68 4.80 -6.48
C CYS A 205 -17.92 3.90 -6.43
N TYR A 206 -19.06 4.42 -6.86
CA TYR A 206 -20.31 3.64 -6.94
C TYR A 206 -20.66 2.86 -5.65
N PRO A 207 -20.75 3.52 -4.50
CA PRO A 207 -21.04 2.83 -3.24
C PRO A 207 -22.39 2.10 -3.35
N PRO A 208 -22.45 0.80 -2.98
CA PRO A 208 -23.71 0.05 -3.00
C PRO A 208 -24.69 0.61 -1.99
N THR A 209 -25.99 0.31 -2.13
CA THR A 209 -27.05 0.81 -1.24
C THR A 209 -26.82 0.46 0.23
N PHE A 210 -26.16 -0.69 0.50
CA PHE A 210 -25.79 -1.15 1.84
C PHE A 210 -24.41 -0.63 2.31
N PHE A 211 -23.83 0.37 1.64
CA PHE A 211 -22.49 0.88 1.96
C PHE A 211 -22.33 1.33 3.42
N ARG A 212 -23.40 1.86 4.03
CA ARG A 212 -23.36 2.23 5.46
C ARG A 212 -23.02 1.05 6.35
N LEU A 213 -23.51 -0.15 6.04
CA LEU A 213 -23.20 -1.38 6.77
C LEU A 213 -21.74 -1.79 6.52
N VAL A 214 -21.29 -1.73 5.27
CA VAL A 214 -19.88 -1.99 4.91
C VAL A 214 -18.94 -1.05 5.67
N TRP A 215 -19.28 0.24 5.69
CA TRP A 215 -18.51 1.25 6.39
C TRP A 215 -18.45 1.00 7.90
N ALA A 216 -19.55 0.60 8.51
CA ALA A 216 -19.58 0.25 9.93
C ALA A 216 -18.65 -0.93 10.29
N ILE A 217 -18.47 -1.89 9.36
CA ILE A 217 -17.55 -3.03 9.53
C ILE A 217 -16.08 -2.61 9.35
N ILE A 218 -15.80 -1.74 8.37
CA ILE A 218 -14.42 -1.35 8.01
C ILE A 218 -13.87 -0.26 8.93
N ASN A 219 -14.69 0.72 9.26
CA ASN A 219 -14.29 1.93 9.98
C ASN A 219 -13.53 1.67 11.30
N PRO A 220 -13.85 0.67 12.14
CA PRO A 220 -13.09 0.37 13.35
C PRO A 220 -11.63 -0.02 13.09
N PHE A 221 -11.33 -0.56 11.92
CA PHE A 221 -9.98 -1.01 11.55
C PHE A 221 -9.14 0.08 10.87
N LEU A 222 -9.75 1.23 10.55
CA LEU A 222 -9.03 2.34 9.90
C LEU A 222 -8.40 3.26 10.92
N HIS A 223 -7.10 3.55 10.75
CA HIS A 223 -6.43 4.59 11.51
C HIS A 223 -7.01 5.98 11.16
N ALA A 224 -7.01 6.91 12.12
CA ALA A 224 -7.57 8.25 11.94
C ALA A 224 -6.98 8.99 10.71
N ARG A 225 -5.69 8.82 10.44
CA ARG A 225 -5.01 9.41 9.27
C ARG A 225 -5.56 8.86 7.94
N VAL A 226 -5.89 7.56 7.90
CA VAL A 226 -6.44 6.92 6.68
C VAL A 226 -7.89 7.31 6.48
N LYS A 227 -8.69 7.39 7.55
CA LYS A 227 -10.09 7.85 7.47
C LYS A 227 -10.23 9.21 6.77
N LYS A 228 -9.32 10.15 7.05
CA LYS A 228 -9.31 11.48 6.42
C LYS A 228 -9.01 11.46 4.92
N ARG A 229 -8.52 10.33 4.38
CA ARG A 229 -8.15 10.15 2.97
C ARG A 229 -9.19 9.37 2.17
N VAL A 230 -10.26 8.92 2.84
CA VAL A 230 -11.35 8.21 2.18
C VAL A 230 -12.33 9.23 1.61
N ARG A 231 -12.63 9.09 0.32
CA ARG A 231 -13.68 9.82 -0.40
C ARG A 231 -14.70 8.82 -0.90
N VAL A 232 -15.97 9.14 -0.76
CA VAL A 232 -17.07 8.32 -1.30
C VAL A 232 -17.68 9.11 -2.44
N ILE A 233 -17.69 8.52 -3.63
CA ILE A 233 -18.08 9.15 -4.88
C ILE A 233 -19.29 8.38 -5.43
N PRO A 234 -20.52 8.76 -5.05
CA PRO A 234 -21.74 8.18 -5.59
C PRO A 234 -22.08 8.77 -6.95
N GLY A 235 -22.92 8.11 -7.71
CA GLY A 235 -23.47 8.63 -8.95
C GLY A 235 -23.38 7.68 -10.13
N THR A 236 -23.73 8.22 -11.30
CA THR A 236 -23.60 7.56 -12.61
C THR A 236 -22.14 7.51 -13.05
N ASP A 237 -21.86 6.76 -14.13
CA ASP A 237 -20.50 6.69 -14.67
C ASP A 237 -19.95 8.08 -15.02
N VAL A 238 -20.76 8.95 -15.62
CA VAL A 238 -20.37 10.33 -15.95
C VAL A 238 -20.02 11.13 -14.70
N GLN A 239 -20.86 11.08 -13.67
CA GLN A 239 -20.63 11.82 -12.42
C GLN A 239 -19.38 11.35 -11.68
N VAL A 240 -19.11 10.03 -11.70
CA VAL A 240 -17.91 9.47 -11.09
C VAL A 240 -16.67 9.83 -11.91
N GLN A 241 -16.74 9.78 -13.24
CA GLN A 241 -15.65 10.22 -14.13
C GLN A 241 -15.30 11.69 -13.90
N ASP A 242 -16.31 12.56 -13.86
CA ASP A 242 -16.10 14.00 -13.59
C ASP A 242 -15.44 14.22 -12.23
N ALA A 243 -15.92 13.55 -11.18
CA ALA A 243 -15.36 13.70 -9.83
C ALA A 243 -13.92 13.13 -9.74
N LEU A 244 -13.63 12.03 -10.43
CA LEU A 244 -12.28 11.44 -10.47
C LEU A 244 -11.33 12.25 -11.35
N GLY A 245 -11.80 12.98 -12.36
CA GLY A 245 -11.00 13.81 -13.26
C GLY A 245 -10.15 14.86 -12.54
N TYR A 246 -10.57 15.31 -11.34
CA TYR A 246 -9.78 16.18 -10.46
C TYR A 246 -8.69 15.45 -9.67
N ILE A 247 -8.69 14.12 -9.69
CA ILE A 247 -7.77 13.28 -8.91
C ILE A 247 -6.81 12.52 -9.84
N VAL A 248 -7.35 11.94 -10.91
CA VAL A 248 -6.62 11.18 -11.93
C VAL A 248 -7.13 11.62 -13.28
N THR A 249 -6.23 11.98 -14.21
CA THR A 249 -6.66 12.40 -15.55
C THR A 249 -7.35 11.25 -16.29
N PRO A 250 -8.29 11.52 -17.22
CA PRO A 250 -9.04 10.48 -17.92
C PRO A 250 -8.19 9.42 -18.59
N GLU A 251 -7.02 9.81 -19.13
CA GLU A 251 -6.07 8.91 -19.80
C GLU A 251 -5.39 7.94 -18.83
N ASN A 252 -5.32 8.29 -17.55
CA ASN A 252 -4.73 7.50 -16.47
C ASN A 252 -5.78 6.72 -15.68
N LEU A 253 -7.06 7.04 -15.85
CA LEU A 253 -8.16 6.30 -15.22
C LEU A 253 -8.43 5.00 -15.98
N PRO A 254 -8.49 3.84 -15.27
CA PRO A 254 -8.82 2.57 -15.89
C PRO A 254 -10.30 2.52 -16.32
N THR A 255 -10.59 1.82 -17.40
CA THR A 255 -11.98 1.54 -17.82
C THR A 255 -12.73 0.71 -16.76
N PRO A 256 -14.04 0.96 -16.53
CA PRO A 256 -14.92 1.90 -17.22
C PRO A 256 -14.89 3.34 -16.66
N MET A 257 -14.07 3.64 -15.67
CA MET A 257 -14.01 4.97 -15.03
C MET A 257 -13.29 6.03 -15.89
N GLY A 258 -12.52 5.60 -16.89
CA GLY A 258 -11.77 6.46 -17.78
C GLY A 258 -11.44 5.76 -19.11
N GLN A 259 -10.30 6.15 -19.70
CA GLN A 259 -9.94 5.74 -21.07
C GLN A 259 -8.85 4.65 -21.10
N LYS A 260 -8.16 4.40 -19.97
CA LYS A 260 -7.06 3.45 -19.95
C LYS A 260 -7.54 2.01 -19.96
N THR A 261 -7.22 1.30 -21.01
CA THR A 261 -7.39 -0.16 -21.05
C THR A 261 -6.37 -0.81 -20.12
N LEU A 262 -6.83 -1.71 -19.27
CA LEU A 262 -5.99 -2.41 -18.32
C LEU A 262 -5.90 -3.89 -18.72
N ASP A 263 -4.71 -4.32 -19.12
CA ASP A 263 -4.35 -5.72 -19.32
C ASP A 263 -3.59 -6.23 -18.09
N PHE A 264 -4.34 -6.61 -17.06
CA PHE A 264 -3.75 -7.14 -15.83
C PHE A 264 -3.24 -8.57 -16.02
N SER A 265 -3.88 -9.35 -16.90
CA SER A 265 -3.43 -10.71 -17.20
C SER A 265 -2.06 -10.70 -17.89
N GLY A 266 -1.90 -9.87 -18.93
CA GLY A 266 -0.60 -9.68 -19.58
C GLY A 266 0.48 -9.16 -18.64
N TRP A 267 0.15 -8.17 -17.78
CA TRP A 267 1.07 -7.72 -16.74
C TRP A 267 1.48 -8.84 -15.78
N LEU A 268 0.56 -9.74 -15.43
CA LEU A 268 0.86 -10.87 -14.55
C LEU A 268 1.71 -11.92 -15.26
N GLU A 269 1.45 -12.22 -16.53
CA GLU A 269 2.22 -13.14 -17.37
C GLU A 269 3.67 -12.67 -17.52
N GLU A 270 3.91 -11.41 -17.82
CA GLU A 270 5.24 -10.82 -17.88
C GLU A 270 6.06 -11.03 -16.58
N ARG A 271 5.38 -11.04 -15.43
CA ARG A 271 6.01 -11.19 -14.11
C ARG A 271 6.15 -12.64 -13.66
N THR A 272 5.43 -13.58 -14.25
CA THR A 272 5.57 -15.02 -13.99
C THR A 272 6.56 -15.71 -14.94
N GLY A 273 6.97 -15.02 -16.01
CA GLY A 273 7.90 -15.58 -17.00
C GLY A 273 7.28 -16.67 -17.88
N ASN A 274 5.95 -16.70 -17.98
CA ASN A 274 5.19 -17.58 -18.86
C ASN A 274 4.79 -16.87 -20.14
#